data_c6224d6cfc3542a0fa542b098107c1e8
#
_entry.id   c6224d6cfc3542a0fa542b098107c1e8
#
_cell.length_a   1.000
_cell.length_b   1.000
_cell.length_c   1.000
_cell.angle_alpha   90.00
_cell.angle_beta   90.00
_cell.angle_gamma   90.00
#
_symmetry.space_group_name_H-M   'P 1'
#
loop_
_entity.id
_entity.type
_entity.pdbx_description
1 polymer ?
#
loop_
_entity_poly.entity_id
_entity_poly.type
_entity_poly.pdbx_seq_one_letter_code
_entity_poly.pdbx_strand_id
1 'polypeptide(L)'
;HIMMFDNGMYRSKTEENAVAAEDNYSRLVVYEVDLEARTIRQVKEYGKERGYTYYSPYISDVDFLGNDQWLVTSGGISWLDGKINNMPGSLTTYDRMEAYVTLIEGNQEQFEIKIPANIYRAEMIDVSKTTMTPLESGRLLGSLGVTAYQTEDDLESKLKFSEAQPIEEELAAKLTLTQEQD
;
A
#
# COMPACT_ATOMS: atom_id res chain seq x y z
N HIS A 1 -23.24 4.76 1.10
CA HIS A 1 -22.38 3.58 0.89
C HIS A 1 -21.15 3.64 1.78
N ILE A 2 -20.74 2.49 2.30
CA ILE A 2 -19.49 2.32 3.05
C ILE A 2 -18.63 1.35 2.25
N MET A 3 -17.44 1.79 1.88
CA MET A 3 -16.44 0.93 1.23
C MET A 3 -15.29 0.65 2.16
N MET A 4 -14.71 -0.54 2.04
CA MET A 4 -13.53 -0.93 2.80
C MET A 4 -12.77 -2.05 2.12
N PHE A 5 -11.50 -2.17 2.43
CA PHE A 5 -10.75 -3.39 2.19
C PHE A 5 -10.90 -4.28 3.43
N ASP A 6 -11.54 -5.43 3.26
CA ASP A 6 -11.67 -6.46 4.28
C ASP A 6 -10.43 -7.35 4.23
N ASN A 7 -9.48 -7.12 5.12
CA ASN A 7 -8.24 -7.87 5.20
C ASN A 7 -8.46 -9.37 5.49
N GLY A 8 -9.52 -9.71 6.20
CA GLY A 8 -9.85 -11.10 6.52
C GLY A 8 -9.01 -11.71 7.65
N MET A 9 -8.12 -10.96 8.29
CA MET A 9 -7.37 -11.46 9.45
C MET A 9 -8.33 -11.92 10.55
N TYR A 10 -8.08 -13.12 11.10
CA TYR A 10 -8.98 -13.77 12.06
C TYR A 10 -10.44 -13.88 11.57
N ARG A 11 -10.63 -14.13 10.29
CA ARG A 11 -11.95 -14.37 9.69
C ARG A 11 -12.63 -15.58 10.36
N SER A 12 -13.37 -15.32 11.40
CA SER A 12 -14.11 -16.29 12.21
C SER A 12 -14.88 -15.55 13.30
N LYS A 13 -15.65 -16.28 14.09
CA LYS A 13 -16.32 -15.71 15.27
C LYS A 13 -15.39 -15.55 16.46
N THR A 14 -14.31 -16.32 16.50
CA THR A 14 -13.31 -16.28 17.57
C THR A 14 -11.91 -16.46 16.97
N GLU A 15 -10.90 -15.89 17.63
CA GLU A 15 -9.49 -16.03 17.23
C GLU A 15 -9.04 -17.50 17.21
N GLU A 16 -9.53 -18.32 18.14
CA GLU A 16 -9.18 -19.75 18.25
C GLU A 16 -9.64 -20.57 17.03
N ASN A 17 -10.67 -20.10 16.32
CA ASN A 17 -11.24 -20.77 15.16
C ASN A 17 -11.01 -19.95 13.88
N ALA A 18 -9.96 -19.15 13.82
CA ALA A 18 -9.62 -18.39 12.64
C ALA A 18 -9.37 -19.31 11.43
N VAL A 19 -9.80 -18.85 10.27
CA VAL A 19 -9.55 -19.56 9.01
C VAL A 19 -8.04 -19.58 8.76
N ALA A 20 -7.51 -20.73 8.34
CA ALA A 20 -6.11 -20.85 7.97
C ALA A 20 -5.76 -19.90 6.81
N ALA A 21 -4.52 -19.41 6.76
CA ALA A 21 -4.13 -18.43 5.76
C ALA A 21 -4.32 -18.92 4.31
N GLU A 22 -4.06 -20.20 4.06
CA GLU A 22 -4.23 -20.87 2.77
C GLU A 22 -5.69 -21.03 2.31
N ASP A 23 -6.64 -20.93 3.25
CA ASP A 23 -8.08 -20.98 2.98
C ASP A 23 -8.73 -19.59 3.07
N ASN A 24 -7.93 -18.57 3.36
CA ASN A 24 -8.40 -17.21 3.59
C ASN A 24 -8.29 -16.34 2.33
N TYR A 25 -8.88 -15.16 2.39
CA TYR A 25 -8.89 -14.17 1.31
C TYR A 25 -9.04 -12.77 1.88
N SER A 26 -8.59 -11.78 1.12
CA SER A 26 -8.93 -10.38 1.31
C SER A 26 -9.80 -9.88 0.16
N ARG A 27 -10.52 -8.78 0.37
CA ARG A 27 -11.46 -8.26 -0.64
C ARG A 27 -11.78 -6.78 -0.46
N LEU A 28 -12.02 -6.10 -1.57
CA LEU A 28 -12.88 -4.93 -1.59
C LEU A 28 -14.30 -5.36 -1.24
N VAL A 29 -14.98 -4.62 -0.38
CA VAL A 29 -16.40 -4.77 -0.13
C VAL A 29 -17.07 -3.41 -0.01
N VAL A 30 -18.28 -3.29 -0.57
CA VAL A 30 -19.12 -2.11 -0.45
C VAL A 30 -20.47 -2.50 0.14
N TYR A 31 -20.87 -1.78 1.16
CA TYR A 31 -22.17 -1.92 1.80
C TYR A 31 -23.04 -0.69 1.51
N GLU A 32 -24.27 -0.93 1.15
CA GLU A 32 -25.34 0.05 1.16
C GLU A 32 -26.02 0.05 2.52
N VAL A 33 -26.14 1.23 3.13
CA VAL A 33 -26.79 1.40 4.43
C VAL A 33 -28.04 2.25 4.26
N ASP A 34 -29.18 1.70 4.64
CA ASP A 34 -30.45 2.42 4.73
C ASP A 34 -30.70 2.79 6.20
N LEU A 35 -30.60 4.09 6.51
CA LEU A 35 -30.76 4.60 7.88
C LEU A 35 -32.22 4.62 8.33
N GLU A 36 -33.17 4.73 7.41
CA GLU A 36 -34.61 4.76 7.71
C GLU A 36 -35.09 3.33 7.99
N ALA A 37 -34.79 2.39 7.08
CA ALA A 37 -35.12 0.99 7.23
C ALA A 37 -34.23 0.26 8.23
N ARG A 38 -33.10 0.87 8.64
CA ARG A 38 -32.06 0.27 9.51
C ARG A 38 -31.53 -1.05 8.96
N THR A 39 -31.26 -1.08 7.66
CA THR A 39 -30.73 -2.26 6.96
C THR A 39 -29.37 -1.98 6.38
N ILE A 40 -28.58 -3.03 6.25
CA ILE A 40 -27.30 -3.03 5.56
C ILE A 40 -27.26 -4.18 4.55
N ARG A 41 -26.80 -3.89 3.35
CA ARG A 41 -26.71 -4.87 2.26
C ARG A 41 -25.36 -4.74 1.56
N GLN A 42 -24.65 -5.87 1.38
CA GLN A 42 -23.46 -5.91 0.56
C GLN A 42 -23.88 -5.75 -0.91
N VAL A 43 -23.29 -4.78 -1.59
CA VAL A 43 -23.63 -4.45 -2.99
C VAL A 43 -22.47 -4.69 -3.96
N LYS A 44 -21.23 -4.80 -3.44
CA LYS A 44 -20.06 -5.08 -4.25
C LYS A 44 -19.06 -5.94 -3.49
N GLU A 45 -18.38 -6.81 -4.21
CA GLU A 45 -17.26 -7.62 -3.72
C GLU A 45 -16.28 -7.85 -4.87
N TYR A 46 -14.95 -7.76 -4.58
CA TYR A 46 -13.88 -8.14 -5.50
C TYR A 46 -12.67 -8.63 -4.70
N GLY A 47 -11.98 -9.66 -5.18
CA GLY A 47 -10.75 -10.20 -4.61
C GLY A 47 -10.92 -11.53 -3.85
N LYS A 48 -12.14 -11.86 -3.43
CA LYS A 48 -12.43 -13.14 -2.76
C LYS A 48 -12.11 -14.35 -3.64
N GLU A 49 -12.40 -14.26 -4.91
CA GLU A 49 -12.16 -15.31 -5.93
C GLU A 49 -10.67 -15.60 -6.14
N ARG A 50 -9.80 -14.67 -5.72
CA ARG A 50 -8.35 -14.81 -5.82
C ARG A 50 -7.75 -15.62 -4.66
N GLY A 51 -8.55 -15.86 -3.59
CA GLY A 51 -8.16 -16.65 -2.44
C GLY A 51 -6.90 -16.13 -1.74
N TYR A 52 -6.11 -17.05 -1.22
CA TYR A 52 -4.92 -16.73 -0.44
C TYR A 52 -3.82 -15.99 -1.22
N THR A 53 -3.80 -16.06 -2.54
CA THR A 53 -2.80 -15.36 -3.36
C THR A 53 -2.97 -13.84 -3.34
N TYR A 54 -4.14 -13.37 -2.90
CA TYR A 54 -4.48 -11.96 -2.72
C TYR A 54 -4.68 -11.59 -1.25
N TYR A 55 -4.42 -12.54 -0.33
CA TYR A 55 -4.66 -12.38 1.09
C TYR A 55 -3.62 -11.46 1.72
N SER A 56 -4.08 -10.31 2.18
CA SER A 56 -3.31 -9.29 2.88
C SER A 56 -3.87 -9.11 4.30
N PRO A 57 -3.28 -9.73 5.33
CA PRO A 57 -3.81 -9.68 6.69
C PRO A 57 -3.76 -8.29 7.34
N TYR A 58 -3.03 -7.34 6.75
CA TYR A 58 -2.89 -5.99 7.28
C TYR A 58 -2.61 -5.02 6.14
N ILE A 59 -2.65 -3.71 6.41
CA ILE A 59 -2.53 -2.62 5.44
C ILE A 59 -3.35 -2.93 4.17
N SER A 60 -3.66 -2.03 3.37
CA SER A 60 -4.39 -2.16 2.10
C SER A 60 -5.36 -1.00 1.99
N ASP A 61 -5.83 -0.76 0.79
CA ASP A 61 -6.70 0.38 0.52
C ASP A 61 -7.67 0.13 -0.62
N VAL A 62 -8.71 0.95 -0.68
CA VAL A 62 -9.69 0.96 -1.76
C VAL A 62 -10.12 2.38 -2.05
N ASP A 63 -9.98 2.81 -3.29
CA ASP A 63 -10.48 4.08 -3.80
C ASP A 63 -11.57 3.88 -4.85
N PHE A 64 -12.66 4.64 -4.71
CA PHE A 64 -13.67 4.74 -5.75
C PHE A 64 -13.34 5.90 -6.69
N LEU A 65 -13.12 5.59 -7.96
CA LEU A 65 -12.71 6.56 -8.98
C LEU A 65 -13.90 7.14 -9.78
N GLY A 66 -15.12 6.67 -9.51
CA GLY A 66 -16.32 6.98 -10.30
C GLY A 66 -16.59 5.96 -11.41
N ASN A 67 -17.78 6.00 -12.00
CA ASN A 67 -18.17 5.14 -13.13
C ASN A 67 -17.94 3.63 -12.91
N ASP A 68 -18.17 3.14 -11.69
CA ASP A 68 -17.89 1.77 -11.26
C ASP A 68 -16.41 1.34 -11.41
N GLN A 69 -15.50 2.32 -11.42
CA GLN A 69 -14.06 2.09 -11.40
C GLN A 69 -13.51 2.18 -9.98
N TRP A 70 -12.61 1.28 -9.64
CA TRP A 70 -12.03 1.15 -8.31
C TRP A 70 -10.55 0.85 -8.39
N LEU A 71 -9.76 1.52 -7.58
CA LEU A 71 -8.37 1.16 -7.34
C LEU A 71 -8.29 0.36 -6.05
N VAL A 72 -7.83 -0.87 -6.14
CA VAL A 72 -7.76 -1.80 -5.01
C VAL A 72 -6.30 -2.13 -4.74
N THR A 73 -5.86 -1.88 -3.52
CA THR A 73 -4.51 -2.20 -3.07
C THR A 73 -4.57 -3.34 -2.06
N SER A 74 -4.07 -4.53 -2.43
CA SER A 74 -3.78 -5.60 -1.49
C SER A 74 -2.30 -5.50 -1.10
N GLY A 75 -2.02 -4.85 0.04
CA GLY A 75 -0.70 -4.25 0.29
C GLY A 75 0.25 -5.08 1.15
N GLY A 76 -0.22 -6.08 1.89
CA GLY A 76 0.56 -6.73 2.93
C GLY A 76 0.62 -8.26 2.84
N ILE A 77 0.80 -8.81 1.65
CA ILE A 77 0.91 -10.25 1.43
C ILE A 77 2.32 -10.69 1.84
N SER A 78 2.43 -11.61 2.79
CA SER A 78 3.71 -12.13 3.25
C SER A 78 3.77 -13.65 3.18
N TRP A 79 4.95 -14.17 2.90
CA TRP A 79 5.22 -15.58 2.72
C TRP A 79 6.36 -16.03 3.64
N LEU A 80 6.24 -17.23 4.18
CA LEU A 80 7.26 -17.88 5.00
C LEU A 80 7.31 -19.36 4.60
N ASP A 81 8.50 -19.88 4.28
CA ASP A 81 8.71 -21.27 3.84
C ASP A 81 7.77 -21.68 2.68
N GLY A 82 7.54 -20.75 1.76
CA GLY A 82 6.67 -20.97 0.59
C GLY A 82 5.18 -20.99 0.91
N LYS A 83 4.77 -20.71 2.14
CA LYS A 83 3.37 -20.63 2.58
C LYS A 83 2.96 -19.19 2.84
N ILE A 84 1.68 -18.91 2.59
CA ILE A 84 1.09 -17.63 2.94
C ILE A 84 1.05 -17.47 4.47
N ASN A 85 1.36 -16.27 4.94
CA ASN A 85 1.42 -15.97 6.37
C ASN A 85 0.13 -15.28 6.82
N ASN A 86 -0.40 -15.69 7.97
CA ASN A 86 -1.61 -15.11 8.56
C ASN A 86 -1.33 -13.89 9.46
N MET A 87 -0.06 -13.55 9.66
CA MET A 87 0.35 -12.44 10.52
C MET A 87 0.88 -11.28 9.70
N PRO A 88 0.70 -10.03 10.18
CA PRO A 88 1.37 -8.89 9.59
C PRO A 88 2.87 -9.08 9.51
N GLY A 89 3.50 -8.73 8.38
CA GLY A 89 4.94 -8.85 8.20
C GLY A 89 5.76 -8.06 9.23
N SER A 90 5.18 -7.02 9.85
CA SER A 90 5.81 -6.27 10.95
C SER A 90 5.87 -7.05 12.27
N LEU A 91 5.10 -8.14 12.41
CA LEU A 91 4.98 -8.94 13.64
C LEU A 91 5.55 -10.35 13.51
N THR A 92 6.08 -10.71 12.36
CA THR A 92 6.59 -12.05 12.07
C THR A 92 7.77 -12.01 11.12
N THR A 93 8.51 -13.11 11.02
CA THR A 93 9.49 -13.32 9.96
C THR A 93 8.80 -13.65 8.65
N TYR A 94 9.43 -13.33 7.53
CA TYR A 94 8.96 -13.63 6.18
C TYR A 94 10.15 -13.79 5.22
N ASP A 95 9.96 -14.59 4.17
CA ASP A 95 10.94 -14.74 3.10
C ASP A 95 10.71 -13.73 1.99
N ARG A 96 9.44 -13.41 1.77
CA ARG A 96 8.98 -12.60 0.65
C ARG A 96 7.75 -11.80 1.05
N MET A 97 7.71 -10.57 0.58
CA MET A 97 6.52 -9.73 0.61
C MET A 97 6.06 -9.39 -0.79
N GLU A 98 4.77 -9.25 -0.95
CA GLU A 98 4.14 -8.89 -2.21
C GLU A 98 2.98 -7.94 -1.96
N ALA A 99 2.69 -7.12 -2.95
CA ALA A 99 1.48 -6.31 -3.01
C ALA A 99 0.93 -6.29 -4.43
N TYR A 100 -0.37 -6.10 -4.54
CA TYR A 100 -1.05 -5.86 -5.81
C TYR A 100 -1.76 -4.52 -5.77
N VAL A 101 -1.62 -3.76 -6.84
CA VAL A 101 -2.44 -2.58 -7.13
C VAL A 101 -3.24 -2.89 -8.37
N THR A 102 -4.54 -3.00 -8.22
CA THR A 102 -5.45 -3.47 -9.26
C THR A 102 -6.49 -2.40 -9.57
N LEU A 103 -6.58 -1.98 -10.82
CA LEU A 103 -7.68 -1.16 -11.33
C LEU A 103 -8.76 -2.09 -11.88
N ILE A 104 -9.97 -1.97 -11.35
CA ILE A 104 -11.12 -2.72 -11.84
C ILE A 104 -12.22 -1.78 -12.35
N GLU A 105 -12.98 -2.24 -13.32
CA GLU A 105 -14.24 -1.66 -13.78
C GLU A 105 -15.33 -2.72 -13.66
N GLY A 106 -16.39 -2.41 -12.90
CA GLY A 106 -17.25 -3.47 -12.41
C GLY A 106 -16.44 -4.45 -11.55
N ASN A 107 -16.40 -5.72 -11.95
CA ASN A 107 -15.55 -6.75 -11.37
C ASN A 107 -14.46 -7.25 -12.34
N GLN A 108 -14.22 -6.51 -13.41
CA GLN A 108 -13.22 -6.87 -14.41
C GLN A 108 -11.92 -6.11 -14.17
N GLU A 109 -10.81 -6.81 -14.08
CA GLU A 109 -9.49 -6.24 -13.99
C GLU A 109 -9.13 -5.54 -15.31
N GLN A 110 -8.81 -4.26 -15.23
CA GLN A 110 -8.34 -3.45 -16.36
C GLN A 110 -6.81 -3.37 -16.38
N PHE A 111 -6.22 -3.35 -15.19
CA PHE A 111 -4.79 -3.20 -15.02
C PHE A 111 -4.37 -3.71 -13.64
N GLU A 112 -3.21 -4.34 -13.55
CA GLU A 112 -2.63 -4.77 -12.28
C GLU A 112 -1.11 -4.59 -12.27
N ILE A 113 -0.59 -4.10 -11.16
CA ILE A 113 0.83 -4.10 -10.84
C ILE A 113 1.06 -5.04 -9.66
N LYS A 114 2.00 -5.97 -9.82
CA LYS A 114 2.57 -6.74 -8.71
C LYS A 114 3.87 -6.08 -8.24
N ILE A 115 3.98 -5.83 -6.95
CA ILE A 115 5.12 -5.16 -6.31
C ILE A 115 5.79 -6.16 -5.36
N PRO A 116 7.13 -6.37 -5.44
CA PRO A 116 7.85 -7.28 -4.55
C PRO A 116 8.20 -6.62 -3.20
N ALA A 117 7.23 -5.96 -2.61
CA ALA A 117 7.30 -5.29 -1.32
C ALA A 117 5.89 -5.09 -0.76
N ASN A 118 5.78 -4.78 0.54
CA ASN A 118 4.51 -4.28 1.08
C ASN A 118 4.33 -2.80 0.73
N ILE A 119 3.09 -2.40 0.51
CA ILE A 119 2.69 -1.00 0.34
C ILE A 119 1.46 -0.70 1.19
N TYR A 120 1.39 0.50 1.72
CA TYR A 120 0.26 0.89 2.55
C TYR A 120 -0.99 1.15 1.72
N ARG A 121 -0.83 1.91 0.65
CA ARG A 121 -1.91 2.29 -0.29
C ARG A 121 -1.34 2.75 -1.63
N ALA A 122 -2.20 2.85 -2.63
CA ALA A 122 -1.93 3.52 -3.89
C ALA A 122 -3.04 4.53 -4.18
N GLU A 123 -2.71 5.61 -4.85
CA GLU A 123 -3.65 6.67 -5.23
C GLU A 123 -3.53 6.96 -6.73
N MET A 124 -4.67 7.22 -7.37
CA MET A 124 -4.69 7.68 -8.75
C MET A 124 -4.50 9.20 -8.78
N ILE A 125 -3.47 9.67 -9.46
CA ILE A 125 -3.18 11.09 -9.62
C ILE A 125 -3.51 11.51 -11.06
N ASP A 126 -4.39 12.50 -11.20
CA ASP A 126 -4.65 13.11 -12.50
C ASP A 126 -3.54 14.15 -12.82
N VAL A 127 -2.52 13.71 -13.52
CA VAL A 127 -1.39 14.57 -13.90
C VAL A 127 -1.79 15.70 -14.86
N SER A 128 -2.93 15.59 -15.54
CA SER A 128 -3.40 16.63 -16.46
C SER A 128 -3.88 17.87 -15.70
N LYS A 129 -4.26 17.71 -14.46
CA LYS A 129 -4.70 18.80 -13.56
C LYS A 129 -3.57 19.36 -12.70
N THR A 130 -2.42 18.70 -12.69
CA THR A 130 -1.25 19.19 -11.98
C THR A 130 -0.58 20.22 -12.85
N THR A 131 -0.68 21.50 -12.51
CA THR A 131 0.21 22.53 -13.04
C THR A 131 1.61 22.24 -12.50
N MET A 132 2.35 21.41 -13.22
CA MET A 132 3.77 21.27 -12.95
C MET A 132 4.43 22.57 -13.38
N THR A 133 4.71 23.44 -12.43
CA THR A 133 5.70 24.48 -12.63
C THR A 133 6.98 23.77 -13.04
N PRO A 134 7.59 24.06 -14.20
CA PRO A 134 8.86 23.47 -14.56
C PRO A 134 9.81 23.72 -13.40
N LEU A 135 10.25 22.66 -12.71
CA LEU A 135 11.32 22.77 -11.75
C LEU A 135 12.53 23.26 -12.54
N GLU A 136 12.92 24.51 -12.35
CA GLU A 136 14.23 24.98 -12.79
C GLU A 136 15.22 23.94 -12.29
N SER A 137 16.09 23.48 -13.17
CA SER A 137 17.03 22.37 -13.00
C SER A 137 17.31 21.99 -11.54
N GLY A 138 16.59 20.97 -11.07
CA GLY A 138 16.68 20.54 -9.67
C GLY A 138 18.13 20.15 -9.35
N ARG A 139 18.68 20.64 -8.25
CA ARG A 139 19.96 20.20 -7.72
C ARG A 139 19.78 18.78 -7.19
N LEU A 140 20.57 17.83 -7.69
CA LEU A 140 20.61 16.49 -7.12
C LEU A 140 21.20 16.58 -5.72
N LEU A 141 20.36 16.37 -4.70
CA LEU A 141 20.77 16.42 -3.28
C LEU A 141 21.47 15.13 -2.84
N GLY A 142 21.31 14.03 -3.58
CA GLY A 142 21.90 12.73 -3.32
C GLY A 142 21.21 11.66 -4.14
N SER A 143 21.76 10.47 -4.14
CA SER A 143 21.13 9.27 -4.69
C SER A 143 20.84 8.34 -3.53
N LEU A 144 19.58 8.01 -3.28
CA LEU A 144 19.21 6.85 -2.50
C LEU A 144 19.60 5.64 -3.36
N GLY A 145 20.76 5.05 -3.07
CA GLY A 145 21.43 4.07 -3.91
C GLY A 145 20.47 3.05 -4.52
N VAL A 146 20.77 2.63 -5.73
CA VAL A 146 20.05 1.55 -6.40
C VAL A 146 20.21 0.30 -5.57
N THR A 147 19.15 -0.19 -4.98
CA THR A 147 19.11 -1.44 -4.23
C THR A 147 19.10 -2.62 -5.20
N ALA A 148 20.20 -2.85 -5.88
CA ALA A 148 20.50 -4.19 -6.38
C ALA A 148 21.30 -4.88 -5.28
N TYR A 149 20.66 -5.70 -4.49
CA TYR A 149 21.34 -6.57 -3.53
C TYR A 149 22.24 -7.53 -4.30
N GLN A 150 23.53 -7.26 -4.33
CA GLN A 150 24.45 -8.17 -4.98
C GLN A 150 25.35 -8.93 -3.99
N THR A 151 25.78 -8.30 -2.90
CA THR A 151 26.46 -8.97 -1.76
C THR A 151 26.52 -8.03 -0.55
N GLU A 152 26.80 -8.54 0.67
CA GLU A 152 27.00 -7.70 1.87
C GLU A 152 28.12 -6.67 1.68
N ASP A 153 29.20 -7.03 1.01
CA ASP A 153 30.35 -6.14 0.71
C ASP A 153 29.96 -4.97 -0.22
N ASP A 154 29.01 -5.21 -1.14
CA ASP A 154 28.47 -4.18 -2.02
C ASP A 154 27.56 -3.19 -1.27
N LEU A 155 26.93 -3.63 -0.18
CA LEU A 155 26.07 -2.80 0.66
C LEU A 155 26.90 -1.79 1.46
N GLU A 156 28.01 -2.22 2.07
CA GLU A 156 28.91 -1.33 2.83
C GLU A 156 29.58 -0.28 1.95
N SER A 157 29.95 -0.65 0.72
CA SER A 157 30.58 0.30 -0.22
C SER A 157 29.60 1.33 -0.78
N LYS A 158 28.30 1.00 -0.87
CA LYS A 158 27.25 1.87 -1.40
C LYS A 158 26.53 2.68 -0.33
N LEU A 159 26.59 2.26 0.94
CA LEU A 159 26.10 3.02 2.09
C LEU A 159 27.08 4.07 2.58
N LYS A 160 28.15 4.39 1.84
CA LYS A 160 28.86 5.65 2.09
C LYS A 160 27.90 6.79 1.77
N PHE A 161 27.16 7.19 2.79
CA PHE A 161 26.54 8.49 2.81
C PHE A 161 27.63 9.50 2.45
N SER A 162 27.52 10.15 1.29
CA SER A 162 28.31 11.35 1.09
C SER A 162 28.05 12.23 2.32
N GLU A 163 29.11 12.66 2.99
CA GLU A 163 29.01 13.56 4.14
C GLU A 163 27.95 14.61 3.82
N ALA A 164 26.96 14.73 4.69
CA ALA A 164 25.88 15.69 4.48
C ALA A 164 26.54 17.04 4.26
N GLN A 165 26.41 17.59 3.05
CA GLN A 165 26.88 18.94 2.77
C GLN A 165 26.16 19.84 3.77
N PRO A 166 26.88 20.69 4.50
CA PRO A 166 26.25 21.59 5.47
C PRO A 166 25.17 22.37 4.73
N ILE A 167 23.98 22.39 5.29
CA ILE A 167 22.89 23.25 4.81
C ILE A 167 23.46 24.66 4.86
N GLU A 168 23.51 25.33 3.70
CA GLU A 168 24.00 26.70 3.62
C GLU A 168 23.27 27.54 4.69
N GLU A 169 23.98 28.35 5.45
CA GLU A 169 23.44 29.14 6.58
C GLU A 169 22.20 29.98 6.19
N GLU A 170 22.07 30.33 4.92
CA GLU A 170 20.92 31.05 4.35
C GLU A 170 19.62 30.25 4.39
N LEU A 171 19.68 28.92 4.24
CA LEU A 171 18.52 28.03 4.30
C LEU A 171 18.09 27.75 5.75
N ALA A 172 19.06 27.65 6.66
CA ALA A 172 18.82 27.51 8.09
C ALA A 172 18.15 28.77 8.66
N ALA A 173 18.58 29.95 8.23
CA ALA A 173 17.98 31.23 8.65
C ALA A 173 16.52 31.38 8.15
N LYS A 174 16.18 30.91 6.96
CA LYS A 174 14.81 30.92 6.46
C LYS A 174 13.88 29.95 7.18
N LEU A 175 14.36 28.79 7.62
CA LEU A 175 13.60 27.83 8.42
C LEU A 175 13.33 28.33 9.84
N THR A 176 14.22 29.11 10.41
CA THR A 176 14.05 29.67 11.76
C THR A 176 13.03 30.82 11.78
N LEU A 177 12.96 31.62 10.70
CA LEU A 177 12.01 32.74 10.61
C LEU A 177 10.55 32.32 10.42
N THR A 178 10.30 31.09 9.95
CA THR A 178 8.93 30.55 9.78
C THR A 178 8.36 29.98 11.08
N GLN A 179 9.17 29.76 12.11
CA GLN A 179 8.69 29.25 13.42
C GLN A 179 8.35 30.35 14.42
N GLU A 180 8.69 31.60 14.14
CA GLU A 180 8.41 32.73 15.05
C GLU A 180 7.13 33.52 14.69
N GLN A 181 6.32 33.05 13.70
CA GLN A 181 5.12 33.78 13.25
C GLN A 181 3.81 33.00 13.44
N ASP A 182 3.77 31.94 14.25
CA ASP A 182 2.55 31.25 14.66
C ASP A 182 2.25 31.49 16.16
#